data_5c01d1a97bfff494ce08089982342293
#
_entry.id   5c01d1a97bfff494ce08089982342293
#
_cell.length_a   1.000
_cell.length_b   1.000
_cell.length_c   1.000
_cell.angle_alpha   90.00
_cell.angle_beta   90.00
_cell.angle_gamma   90.00
#
_symmetry.space_group_name_H-M   'P 1'
#
loop_
_entity.id
_entity.type
_entity.pdbx_description
1 polymer ?
#
loop_
_entity_poly.entity_id
_entity_poly.type
_entity_poly.pdbx_seq_one_letter_code
_entity_poly.pdbx_strand_id
1 'polypeptide(L)'
;MNLLEVRGLKVSYGGINAVKGIDLNVGEGELVALIGSNGAGKSTTLKAICGLLHHVGGEVRYQGKSIKRLPSYQLVRRGMALVPEGRGIFGRLTVEENLEMGAYCRASDKNELEHIYGLFPRLKERRSQTAGTLSGGEQQMLAIGRALMSRPKLLLLDEPSMGLAPLMVSKIFETILNIAKEGVTLLLVEQNAKLALEASHRAYVMDGGLITLSGAARELLNNPQVRKAYLGE
;
A
#
# COMPACT_ATOMS: atom_id res chain seq x y z
N MET A 1 -17.58 -7.46 5.27
CA MET A 1 -17.77 -6.15 5.95
C MET A 1 -16.69 -5.19 5.45
N ASN A 2 -16.98 -3.88 5.29
CA ASN A 2 -15.93 -2.96 4.87
C ASN A 2 -14.97 -2.70 6.04
N LEU A 3 -13.68 -2.95 5.82
CA LEU A 3 -12.62 -2.62 6.78
C LEU A 3 -12.23 -1.13 6.68
N LEU A 4 -12.17 -0.59 5.46
CA LEU A 4 -11.93 0.81 5.15
C LEU A 4 -13.08 1.37 4.32
N GLU A 5 -13.57 2.55 4.69
CA GLU A 5 -14.52 3.33 3.90
C GLU A 5 -14.03 4.78 3.79
N VAL A 6 -14.02 5.29 2.58
CA VAL A 6 -13.67 6.67 2.24
C VAL A 6 -14.87 7.26 1.51
N ARG A 7 -15.38 8.40 1.99
CA ARG A 7 -16.57 9.07 1.43
C ARG A 7 -16.27 10.54 1.20
N GLY A 8 -16.42 10.99 -0.04
CA GLY A 8 -16.26 12.38 -0.46
C GLY A 8 -14.91 12.99 -0.09
N LEU A 9 -13.82 12.19 -0.05
CA LEU A 9 -12.50 12.64 0.38
C LEU A 9 -11.97 13.75 -0.53
N LYS A 10 -11.62 14.90 0.07
CA LYS A 10 -11.02 16.04 -0.61
C LYS A 10 -9.70 16.42 0.04
N VAL A 11 -8.66 16.55 -0.77
CA VAL A 11 -7.32 16.96 -0.32
C VAL A 11 -6.78 18.05 -1.23
N SER A 12 -6.25 19.11 -0.62
CA SER A 12 -5.70 20.24 -1.34
C SER A 12 -4.30 20.58 -0.82
N TYR A 13 -3.43 20.97 -1.74
CA TYR A 13 -2.11 21.54 -1.45
C TYR A 13 -2.14 23.03 -1.86
N GLY A 14 -2.19 23.93 -0.88
CA GLY A 14 -2.40 25.36 -1.18
C GLY A 14 -3.71 25.56 -1.98
N GLY A 15 -3.61 26.07 -3.21
CA GLY A 15 -4.77 26.28 -4.11
C GLY A 15 -5.11 25.10 -5.02
N ILE A 16 -4.34 23.99 -4.99
CA ILE A 16 -4.50 22.86 -5.92
C ILE A 16 -5.27 21.73 -5.26
N ASN A 17 -6.44 21.38 -5.81
CA ASN A 17 -7.24 20.23 -5.38
C ASN A 17 -6.66 18.94 -5.98
N ALA A 18 -5.85 18.22 -5.21
CA ALA A 18 -5.23 16.97 -5.62
C ALA A 18 -6.21 15.78 -5.56
N VAL A 19 -7.18 15.82 -4.63
CA VAL A 19 -8.28 14.85 -4.54
C VAL A 19 -9.58 15.63 -4.42
N LYS A 20 -10.57 15.32 -5.27
CA LYS A 20 -11.72 16.20 -5.54
C LYS A 20 -13.06 15.65 -5.05
N GLY A 21 -13.05 14.75 -4.07
CA GLY A 21 -14.27 14.15 -3.52
C GLY A 21 -14.45 12.71 -4.03
N ILE A 22 -13.55 11.83 -3.62
CA ILE A 22 -13.58 10.43 -4.03
C ILE A 22 -14.25 9.55 -2.98
N ASP A 23 -14.89 8.48 -3.47
CA ASP A 23 -15.44 7.41 -2.68
C ASP A 23 -14.72 6.10 -3.01
N LEU A 24 -14.26 5.37 -1.99
CA LEU A 24 -13.73 4.02 -2.13
C LEU A 24 -13.95 3.22 -0.86
N ASN A 25 -13.98 1.92 -1.01
CA ASN A 25 -14.04 1.00 0.13
C ASN A 25 -13.14 -0.22 -0.09
N VAL A 26 -12.70 -0.84 1.00
CA VAL A 26 -11.93 -2.08 0.99
C VAL A 26 -12.59 -3.04 1.97
N GLY A 27 -13.02 -4.19 1.48
CA GLY A 27 -13.57 -5.28 2.28
C GLY A 27 -12.48 -6.00 3.10
N GLU A 28 -12.88 -6.63 4.19
CA GLU A 28 -11.96 -7.44 4.99
C GLU A 28 -11.45 -8.63 4.16
N GLY A 29 -10.14 -8.88 4.16
CA GLY A 29 -9.47 -9.91 3.36
C GLY A 29 -9.40 -9.60 1.85
N GLU A 30 -9.81 -8.42 1.42
CA GLU A 30 -9.83 -8.03 0.02
C GLU A 30 -8.51 -7.37 -0.40
N LEU A 31 -8.03 -7.68 -1.60
CA LEU A 31 -6.99 -6.90 -2.29
C LEU A 31 -7.68 -5.98 -3.30
N VAL A 32 -7.60 -4.67 -3.06
CA VAL A 32 -8.16 -3.63 -3.91
C VAL A 32 -7.03 -2.81 -4.52
N ALA A 33 -7.10 -2.54 -5.82
CA ALA A 33 -6.16 -1.62 -6.47
C ALA A 33 -6.76 -0.21 -6.65
N LEU A 34 -5.89 0.79 -6.54
CA LEU A 34 -6.14 2.15 -7.00
C LEU A 34 -5.11 2.48 -8.07
N ILE A 35 -5.53 2.44 -9.33
CA ILE A 35 -4.68 2.67 -10.50
C ILE A 35 -4.92 4.06 -11.10
N GLY A 36 -3.93 4.57 -11.79
CA GLY A 36 -4.00 5.88 -12.47
C GLY A 36 -2.63 6.39 -12.86
N SER A 37 -2.60 7.43 -13.69
CA SER A 37 -1.38 8.10 -14.13
C SER A 37 -0.64 8.80 -12.97
N ASN A 38 0.61 9.22 -13.23
CA ASN A 38 1.34 10.06 -12.28
C ASN A 38 0.61 11.40 -12.11
N GLY A 39 0.51 11.86 -10.87
CA GLY A 39 -0.24 13.07 -10.52
C GLY A 39 -1.76 12.90 -10.41
N ALA A 40 -2.32 11.69 -10.63
CA ALA A 40 -3.75 11.47 -10.49
C ALA A 40 -4.29 11.65 -9.06
N GLY A 41 -3.43 11.67 -8.03
CA GLY A 41 -3.82 11.84 -6.62
C GLY A 41 -3.75 10.57 -5.78
N LYS A 42 -3.22 9.46 -6.32
CA LYS A 42 -3.14 8.15 -5.67
C LYS A 42 -2.41 8.17 -4.33
N SER A 43 -1.12 8.57 -4.31
CA SER A 43 -0.30 8.68 -3.09
C SER A 43 -0.86 9.70 -2.11
N THR A 44 -1.47 10.78 -2.61
CA THR A 44 -2.17 11.77 -1.80
C THR A 44 -3.34 11.15 -1.06
N THR A 45 -4.11 10.29 -1.74
CA THR A 45 -5.22 9.53 -1.15
C THR A 45 -4.72 8.62 -0.03
N LEU A 46 -3.66 7.83 -0.24
CA LEU A 46 -3.09 6.97 0.80
C LEU A 46 -2.60 7.78 2.01
N LYS A 47 -1.86 8.87 1.77
CA LYS A 47 -1.35 9.74 2.84
C LYS A 47 -2.49 10.36 3.67
N ALA A 48 -3.60 10.74 3.02
CA ALA A 48 -4.78 11.26 3.71
C ALA A 48 -5.48 10.18 4.54
N ILE A 49 -5.64 8.95 4.01
CA ILE A 49 -6.18 7.80 4.74
C ILE A 49 -5.33 7.49 5.98
N CYS A 50 -4.00 7.55 5.86
CA CYS A 50 -3.08 7.30 6.98
C CYS A 50 -2.95 8.47 7.97
N GLY A 51 -3.67 9.57 7.78
CA GLY A 51 -3.58 10.75 8.66
C GLY A 51 -2.24 11.49 8.54
N LEU A 52 -1.48 11.27 7.47
CA LEU A 52 -0.23 11.98 7.16
C LEU A 52 -0.49 13.32 6.45
N LEU A 53 -1.67 13.47 5.85
CA LEU A 53 -2.16 14.70 5.25
C LEU A 53 -3.54 15.04 5.80
N HIS A 54 -3.75 16.32 6.08
CA HIS A 54 -5.08 16.80 6.43
C HIS A 54 -5.97 16.83 5.19
N HIS A 55 -7.15 16.22 5.28
CA HIS A 55 -8.17 16.35 4.25
C HIS A 55 -9.10 17.54 4.57
N VAL A 56 -9.46 18.28 3.53
CA VAL A 56 -10.32 19.48 3.64
C VAL A 56 -11.80 19.13 3.62
N GLY A 57 -12.16 17.91 3.21
CA GLY A 57 -13.54 17.42 3.18
C GLY A 57 -13.62 15.91 3.15
N GLY A 58 -14.82 15.40 3.37
CA GLY A 58 -15.12 13.97 3.39
C GLY A 58 -14.87 13.30 4.73
N GLU A 59 -15.06 11.99 4.74
CA GLU A 59 -14.91 11.14 5.90
C GLU A 59 -14.12 9.88 5.55
N VAL A 60 -13.22 9.47 6.44
CA VAL A 60 -12.54 8.19 6.40
C VAL A 60 -12.92 7.39 7.64
N ARG A 61 -13.44 6.17 7.43
CA ARG A 61 -13.77 5.22 8.50
C ARG A 61 -12.89 3.99 8.38
N TYR A 62 -12.34 3.57 9.48
CA TYR A 62 -11.59 2.33 9.61
C TYR A 62 -12.20 1.47 10.72
N GLN A 63 -12.51 0.20 10.41
CA GLN A 63 -13.26 -0.69 11.32
C GLN A 63 -14.57 -0.04 11.81
N GLY A 64 -15.32 0.61 10.90
CA GLY A 64 -16.58 1.30 11.17
C GLY A 64 -16.48 2.60 11.96
N LYS A 65 -15.28 3.01 12.41
CA LYS A 65 -15.05 4.22 13.21
C LYS A 65 -14.36 5.31 12.40
N SER A 66 -14.82 6.56 12.55
CA SER A 66 -14.14 7.71 11.96
C SER A 66 -12.71 7.85 12.49
N ILE A 67 -11.77 8.10 11.58
CA ILE A 67 -10.35 8.28 11.94
C ILE A 67 -9.85 9.72 11.71
N LYS A 68 -10.76 10.65 11.41
CA LYS A 68 -10.47 12.03 11.02
C LYS A 68 -9.51 12.80 11.95
N ARG A 69 -9.51 12.46 13.24
CA ARG A 69 -8.70 13.16 14.27
C ARG A 69 -7.64 12.25 14.89
N LEU A 70 -7.42 11.08 14.32
CA LEU A 70 -6.46 10.15 14.86
C LEU A 70 -5.07 10.42 14.25
N PRO A 71 -4.04 10.59 15.08
CA PRO A 71 -2.67 10.69 14.60
C PRO A 71 -2.23 9.34 14.00
N SER A 72 -1.33 9.39 13.00
CA SER A 72 -0.89 8.22 12.23
C SER A 72 -0.36 7.06 13.10
N TYR A 73 0.37 7.35 14.18
CA TYR A 73 0.88 6.32 15.07
C TYR A 73 -0.22 5.51 15.77
N GLN A 74 -1.40 6.11 16.02
CA GLN A 74 -2.55 5.37 16.57
C GLN A 74 -3.20 4.47 15.52
N LEU A 75 -3.13 4.80 14.24
CA LEU A 75 -3.61 3.95 13.16
C LEU A 75 -2.77 2.68 13.06
N VAL A 76 -1.44 2.78 13.20
CA VAL A 76 -0.57 1.60 13.25
C VAL A 76 -0.95 0.69 14.42
N ARG A 77 -1.17 1.23 15.62
CA ARG A 77 -1.64 0.45 16.78
C ARG A 77 -3.00 -0.23 16.58
N ARG A 78 -3.82 0.31 15.67
CA ARG A 78 -5.12 -0.29 15.29
C ARG A 78 -4.99 -1.29 14.13
N GLY A 79 -3.77 -1.52 13.61
CA GLY A 79 -3.50 -2.47 12.56
C GLY A 79 -3.60 -1.89 11.14
N MET A 80 -3.36 -0.60 10.93
CA MET A 80 -3.22 0.01 9.60
C MET A 80 -1.74 0.36 9.39
N ALA A 81 -1.09 -0.22 8.37
CA ALA A 81 0.29 0.07 8.03
C ALA A 81 0.41 0.60 6.59
N LEU A 82 1.39 1.47 6.36
CA LEU A 82 1.71 2.04 5.05
C LEU A 82 3.15 1.71 4.68
N VAL A 83 3.34 1.17 3.49
CA VAL A 83 4.63 1.15 2.78
C VAL A 83 4.59 2.31 1.79
N PRO A 84 5.33 3.39 2.04
CA PRO A 84 5.30 4.58 1.18
C PRO A 84 6.10 4.36 -0.09
N GLU A 85 5.83 5.19 -1.10
CA GLU A 85 6.72 5.39 -2.23
C GLU A 85 8.13 5.75 -1.73
N GLY A 86 9.18 5.25 -2.38
CA GLY A 86 10.56 5.47 -1.97
C GLY A 86 11.01 4.63 -0.77
N ARG A 87 10.22 3.58 -0.39
CA ARG A 87 10.56 2.53 0.59
C ARG A 87 10.62 2.99 2.05
N GLY A 88 11.18 4.17 2.33
CA GLY A 88 11.29 4.77 3.66
C GLY A 88 12.06 3.91 4.68
N ILE A 89 13.06 3.11 4.25
CA ILE A 89 13.89 2.30 5.14
C ILE A 89 14.85 3.17 5.96
N PHE A 90 15.29 2.66 7.11
CA PHE A 90 16.35 3.28 7.90
C PHE A 90 17.71 2.80 7.39
N GLY A 91 18.28 3.53 6.43
CA GLY A 91 19.46 3.10 5.68
C GLY A 91 20.73 2.87 6.52
N ARG A 92 20.82 3.45 7.72
CA ARG A 92 21.96 3.26 8.64
C ARG A 92 21.80 2.08 9.60
N LEU A 93 20.58 1.56 9.72
CA LEU A 93 20.30 0.36 10.52
C LEU A 93 20.55 -0.90 9.68
N THR A 94 20.75 -2.02 10.35
CA THR A 94 20.78 -3.33 9.72
C THR A 94 19.39 -3.74 9.21
N VAL A 95 19.33 -4.80 8.43
CA VAL A 95 18.06 -5.41 7.99
C VAL A 95 17.22 -5.83 9.19
N GLU A 96 17.82 -6.53 10.16
CA GLU A 96 17.14 -7.03 11.37
C GLU A 96 16.60 -5.87 12.21
N GLU A 97 17.40 -4.85 12.51
CA GLU A 97 16.97 -3.66 13.22
C GLU A 97 15.82 -2.92 12.51
N ASN A 98 15.86 -2.83 11.17
CA ASN A 98 14.74 -2.28 10.40
C ASN A 98 13.46 -3.07 10.62
N LEU A 99 13.52 -4.40 10.61
CA LEU A 99 12.35 -5.26 10.85
C LEU A 99 11.83 -5.07 12.27
N GLU A 100 12.71 -5.09 13.27
CA GLU A 100 12.34 -4.89 14.68
C GLU A 100 11.65 -3.53 14.91
N MET A 101 12.10 -2.47 14.23
CA MET A 101 11.43 -1.17 14.27
C MET A 101 9.96 -1.24 13.80
N GLY A 102 9.60 -2.20 12.95
CA GLY A 102 8.21 -2.42 12.54
C GLY A 102 7.30 -2.92 13.68
N ALA A 103 7.86 -3.56 14.68
CA ALA A 103 7.13 -4.06 15.85
C ALA A 103 7.00 -3.05 17.00
N TYR A 104 7.38 -1.77 16.81
CA TYR A 104 7.46 -0.76 17.87
C TYR A 104 6.17 -0.57 18.69
N CYS A 105 5.02 -0.89 18.13
CA CYS A 105 3.71 -0.73 18.78
C CYS A 105 3.29 -1.93 19.64
N ARG A 106 4.10 -3.00 19.70
CA ARG A 106 3.85 -4.25 20.43
C ARG A 106 5.16 -4.93 20.85
N ALA A 107 5.07 -5.95 21.68
CA ALA A 107 6.25 -6.75 22.02
C ALA A 107 6.82 -7.42 20.76
N SER A 108 8.14 -7.41 20.61
CA SER A 108 8.83 -8.14 19.56
C SER A 108 8.57 -9.63 19.72
N ASP A 109 8.26 -10.31 18.62
CA ASP A 109 7.98 -11.74 18.57
C ASP A 109 8.95 -12.40 17.59
N LYS A 110 9.77 -13.33 18.09
CA LYS A 110 10.75 -14.06 17.26
C LYS A 110 10.06 -14.89 16.16
N ASN A 111 8.86 -15.39 16.43
CA ASN A 111 8.11 -16.16 15.43
C ASN A 111 7.71 -15.28 14.25
N GLU A 112 7.39 -14.00 14.52
CA GLU A 112 7.05 -13.04 13.46
C GLU A 112 8.27 -12.74 12.58
N LEU A 113 9.44 -12.52 13.20
CA LEU A 113 10.66 -12.29 12.46
C LEU A 113 11.03 -13.49 11.57
N GLU A 114 10.88 -14.72 12.08
CA GLU A 114 11.10 -15.93 11.29
C GLU A 114 10.06 -16.07 10.17
N HIS A 115 8.79 -15.69 10.41
CA HIS A 115 7.76 -15.64 9.36
C HIS A 115 8.15 -14.66 8.25
N ILE A 116 8.59 -13.43 8.58
CA ILE A 116 9.07 -12.46 7.60
C ILE A 116 10.29 -13.00 6.83
N TYR A 117 11.20 -13.69 7.50
CA TYR A 117 12.34 -14.34 6.83
C TYR A 117 11.90 -15.50 5.92
N GLY A 118 10.80 -16.17 6.24
CA GLY A 118 10.17 -17.15 5.35
C GLY A 118 9.63 -16.53 4.06
N LEU A 119 8.97 -15.36 4.16
CA LEU A 119 8.49 -14.60 3.01
C LEU A 119 9.64 -14.00 2.19
N PHE A 120 10.73 -13.60 2.85
CA PHE A 120 11.87 -12.92 2.24
C PHE A 120 13.21 -13.57 2.65
N PRO A 121 13.56 -14.77 2.12
CA PRO A 121 14.78 -15.49 2.51
C PRO A 121 16.08 -14.66 2.32
N ARG A 122 16.11 -13.79 1.31
CA ARG A 122 17.22 -12.87 1.07
C ARG A 122 17.47 -11.88 2.22
N LEU A 123 16.42 -11.47 2.92
CA LEU A 123 16.58 -10.61 4.09
C LEU A 123 17.22 -11.38 5.25
N LYS A 124 16.88 -12.67 5.41
CA LYS A 124 17.52 -13.53 6.42
C LYS A 124 19.01 -13.69 6.18
N GLU A 125 19.41 -13.97 4.94
CA GLU A 125 20.81 -14.10 4.52
C GLU A 125 21.62 -12.83 4.83
N ARG A 126 20.97 -11.66 4.80
CA ARG A 126 21.57 -10.34 4.94
C ARG A 126 21.18 -9.61 6.22
N ARG A 127 20.71 -10.33 7.24
CA ARG A 127 20.11 -9.75 8.46
C ARG A 127 21.01 -8.72 9.16
N SER A 128 22.32 -8.95 9.19
CA SER A 128 23.32 -8.05 9.79
C SER A 128 23.88 -7.00 8.82
N GLN A 129 23.45 -7.00 7.54
CA GLN A 129 23.90 -6.04 6.54
C GLN A 129 23.19 -4.69 6.75
N THR A 130 23.93 -3.58 6.57
CA THR A 130 23.36 -2.22 6.59
C THR A 130 22.36 -2.06 5.45
N ALA A 131 21.10 -1.68 5.79
CA ALA A 131 19.99 -1.66 4.86
C ALA A 131 20.19 -0.72 3.65
N GLY A 132 20.92 0.38 3.83
CA GLY A 132 21.23 1.31 2.74
C GLY A 132 22.09 0.71 1.62
N THR A 133 22.78 -0.41 1.88
CA THR A 133 23.65 -1.10 0.89
C THR A 133 22.92 -2.20 0.11
N LEU A 134 21.66 -2.45 0.43
CA LEU A 134 20.80 -3.40 -0.29
C LEU A 134 20.45 -2.88 -1.69
N SER A 135 20.17 -3.80 -2.63
CA SER A 135 19.58 -3.45 -3.90
C SER A 135 18.17 -2.84 -3.74
N GLY A 136 17.69 -2.10 -4.73
CA GLY A 136 16.37 -1.47 -4.67
C GLY A 136 15.22 -2.44 -4.40
N GLY A 137 15.27 -3.64 -4.96
CA GLY A 137 14.26 -4.67 -4.72
C GLY A 137 14.35 -5.26 -3.31
N GLU A 138 15.55 -5.47 -2.78
CA GLU A 138 15.73 -5.94 -1.40
C GLU A 138 15.28 -4.88 -0.37
N GLN A 139 15.54 -3.59 -0.67
CA GLN A 139 15.02 -2.49 0.16
C GLN A 139 13.48 -2.44 0.15
N GLN A 140 12.85 -2.74 -1.00
CA GLN A 140 11.39 -2.82 -1.09
C GLN A 140 10.83 -4.00 -0.29
N MET A 141 11.46 -5.17 -0.38
CA MET A 141 11.13 -6.32 0.46
C MET A 141 11.27 -5.99 1.95
N LEU A 142 12.35 -5.29 2.33
CA LEU A 142 12.56 -4.86 3.70
C LEU A 142 11.47 -3.89 4.18
N ALA A 143 11.06 -2.94 3.35
CA ALA A 143 9.97 -2.00 3.68
C ALA A 143 8.64 -2.73 3.90
N ILE A 144 8.30 -3.70 3.04
CA ILE A 144 7.11 -4.54 3.20
C ILE A 144 7.24 -5.41 4.46
N GLY A 145 8.35 -6.10 4.64
CA GLY A 145 8.61 -6.93 5.83
C GLY A 145 8.49 -6.14 7.13
N ARG A 146 9.06 -4.93 7.18
CA ARG A 146 8.93 -4.03 8.32
C ARG A 146 7.48 -3.64 8.61
N ALA A 147 6.68 -3.37 7.58
CA ALA A 147 5.26 -3.07 7.75
C ALA A 147 4.49 -4.29 8.31
N LEU A 148 4.79 -5.49 7.82
CA LEU A 148 4.19 -6.75 8.28
C LEU A 148 4.53 -7.06 9.74
N MET A 149 5.71 -6.67 10.25
CA MET A 149 6.07 -6.81 11.66
C MET A 149 5.07 -6.15 12.61
N SER A 150 4.26 -5.19 12.14
CA SER A 150 3.17 -4.60 12.94
C SER A 150 1.90 -5.48 12.99
N ARG A 151 1.85 -6.62 12.28
CA ARG A 151 0.66 -7.49 12.05
C ARG A 151 -0.54 -6.67 11.59
N PRO A 152 -0.45 -6.01 10.44
CA PRO A 152 -1.52 -5.13 10.01
C PRO A 152 -2.76 -5.93 9.60
N LYS A 153 -3.94 -5.39 9.93
CA LYS A 153 -5.22 -5.82 9.35
C LYS A 153 -5.41 -5.20 7.97
N LEU A 154 -4.88 -4.00 7.76
CA LEU A 154 -4.89 -3.28 6.49
C LEU A 154 -3.47 -2.81 6.16
N LEU A 155 -2.94 -3.30 5.06
CA LEU A 155 -1.66 -2.89 4.51
C LEU A 155 -1.89 -2.03 3.26
N LEU A 156 -1.38 -0.82 3.30
CA LEU A 156 -1.42 0.15 2.22
C LEU A 156 -0.05 0.15 1.53
N LEU A 157 -0.02 -0.05 0.20
CA LEU A 157 1.19 -0.11 -0.59
C LEU A 157 1.18 0.99 -1.65
N ASP A 158 2.16 1.89 -1.60
CA ASP A 158 2.27 3.04 -2.51
C ASP A 158 3.36 2.77 -3.56
N GLU A 159 2.94 2.40 -4.76
CA GLU A 159 3.78 2.09 -5.94
C GLU A 159 4.95 1.14 -5.63
N PRO A 160 4.69 -0.04 -5.05
CA PRO A 160 5.73 -0.95 -4.59
C PRO A 160 6.62 -1.50 -5.72
N SER A 161 6.18 -1.44 -6.98
CA SER A 161 6.96 -1.91 -8.13
C SER A 161 7.83 -0.84 -8.78
N MET A 162 7.68 0.44 -8.38
CA MET A 162 8.31 1.54 -9.07
C MET A 162 9.85 1.50 -8.99
N GLY A 163 10.51 1.66 -10.16
CA GLY A 163 11.97 1.70 -10.26
C GLY A 163 12.67 0.36 -10.00
N LEU A 164 11.95 -0.75 -10.08
CA LEU A 164 12.50 -2.10 -9.92
C LEU A 164 12.73 -2.79 -11.28
N ALA A 165 13.71 -3.68 -11.32
CA ALA A 165 13.92 -4.57 -12.48
C ALA A 165 12.74 -5.55 -12.62
N PRO A 166 12.38 -5.99 -13.85
CA PRO A 166 11.20 -6.83 -14.10
C PRO A 166 11.10 -8.08 -13.22
N LEU A 167 12.21 -8.76 -13.01
CA LEU A 167 12.26 -9.95 -12.13
C LEU A 167 11.89 -9.62 -10.69
N MET A 168 12.29 -8.44 -10.20
CA MET A 168 11.96 -7.99 -8.84
C MET A 168 10.50 -7.57 -8.73
N VAL A 169 9.95 -6.95 -9.77
CA VAL A 169 8.51 -6.62 -9.86
C VAL A 169 7.69 -7.90 -9.70
N SER A 170 8.01 -8.96 -10.46
CA SER A 170 7.30 -10.25 -10.34
C SER A 170 7.35 -10.82 -8.93
N LYS A 171 8.52 -10.78 -8.27
CA LYS A 171 8.68 -11.25 -6.89
C LYS A 171 7.87 -10.42 -5.87
N ILE A 172 7.82 -9.10 -6.05
CA ILE A 172 7.01 -8.22 -5.17
C ILE A 172 5.52 -8.56 -5.33
N PHE A 173 5.02 -8.72 -6.54
CA PHE A 173 3.63 -9.09 -6.77
C PHE A 173 3.29 -10.49 -6.25
N GLU A 174 4.18 -11.48 -6.43
CA GLU A 174 4.04 -12.81 -5.83
C GLU A 174 3.93 -12.70 -4.30
N THR A 175 4.78 -11.90 -3.67
CA THR A 175 4.72 -11.67 -2.22
C THR A 175 3.42 -10.99 -1.80
N ILE A 176 2.96 -9.96 -2.52
CA ILE A 176 1.67 -9.28 -2.27
C ILE A 176 0.52 -10.28 -2.31
N LEU A 177 0.51 -11.18 -3.31
CA LEU A 177 -0.50 -12.23 -3.42
C LEU A 177 -0.43 -13.24 -2.26
N ASN A 178 0.77 -13.60 -1.78
CA ASN A 178 0.92 -14.49 -0.63
C ASN A 178 0.41 -13.83 0.65
N ILE A 179 0.73 -12.56 0.89
CA ILE A 179 0.22 -11.77 2.02
C ILE A 179 -1.32 -11.71 1.98
N ALA A 180 -1.91 -11.50 0.80
CA ALA A 180 -3.37 -11.50 0.64
C ALA A 180 -4.00 -12.87 0.98
N LYS A 181 -3.36 -13.98 0.57
CA LYS A 181 -3.79 -15.35 0.90
C LYS A 181 -3.75 -15.65 2.39
N GLU A 182 -2.86 -14.99 3.14
CA GLU A 182 -2.79 -15.07 4.61
C GLU A 182 -3.91 -14.28 5.30
N GLY A 183 -4.80 -13.63 4.54
CA GLY A 183 -5.97 -12.90 5.04
C GLY A 183 -5.72 -11.43 5.37
N VAL A 184 -4.55 -10.90 5.06
CA VAL A 184 -4.28 -9.45 5.20
C VAL A 184 -5.07 -8.68 4.16
N THR A 185 -5.80 -7.66 4.58
CA THR A 185 -6.49 -6.74 3.66
C THR A 185 -5.49 -5.78 3.04
N LEU A 186 -5.58 -5.55 1.73
CA LEU A 186 -4.61 -4.77 0.98
C LEU A 186 -5.28 -3.66 0.15
N LEU A 187 -4.74 -2.44 0.23
CA LEU A 187 -5.00 -1.39 -0.75
C LEU A 187 -3.69 -1.08 -1.48
N LEU A 188 -3.62 -1.49 -2.74
CA LEU A 188 -2.46 -1.36 -3.61
C LEU A 188 -2.63 -0.15 -4.52
N VAL A 189 -1.75 0.82 -4.42
CA VAL A 189 -1.64 1.92 -5.38
C VAL A 189 -0.55 1.57 -6.38
N GLU A 190 -0.86 1.64 -7.67
CA GLU A 190 0.09 1.31 -8.74
C GLU A 190 -0.13 2.14 -10.00
N GLN A 191 0.97 2.41 -10.71
CA GLN A 191 0.94 2.94 -12.06
C GLN A 191 0.86 1.80 -13.08
N ASN A 192 1.47 0.64 -12.81
CA ASN A 192 1.37 -0.53 -13.66
C ASN A 192 -0.02 -1.17 -13.51
N ALA A 193 -0.98 -0.63 -14.29
CA ALA A 193 -2.37 -1.02 -14.22
C ALA A 193 -2.58 -2.52 -14.50
N LYS A 194 -1.82 -3.10 -15.45
CA LYS A 194 -1.95 -4.51 -15.81
C LYS A 194 -1.69 -5.41 -14.60
N LEU A 195 -0.51 -5.28 -13.99
CA LEU A 195 -0.13 -6.11 -12.85
C LEU A 195 -1.05 -5.86 -11.64
N ALA A 196 -1.44 -4.61 -11.40
CA ALA A 196 -2.35 -4.29 -10.32
C ALA A 196 -3.73 -4.94 -10.50
N LEU A 197 -4.29 -4.90 -11.72
CA LEU A 197 -5.57 -5.52 -12.04
C LEU A 197 -5.51 -7.05 -12.01
N GLU A 198 -4.41 -7.64 -12.51
CA GLU A 198 -4.21 -9.10 -12.47
C GLU A 198 -4.13 -9.64 -11.03
N ALA A 199 -3.58 -8.84 -10.10
CA ALA A 199 -3.43 -9.23 -8.70
C ALA A 199 -4.68 -8.99 -7.84
N SER A 200 -5.57 -8.09 -8.24
CA SER A 200 -6.63 -7.55 -7.36
C SER A 200 -7.99 -8.21 -7.59
N HIS A 201 -8.85 -8.17 -6.56
CA HIS A 201 -10.25 -8.57 -6.66
C HIS A 201 -11.09 -7.47 -7.33
N ARG A 202 -10.90 -6.22 -6.88
CA ARG A 202 -11.54 -5.02 -7.42
C ARG A 202 -10.53 -3.91 -7.62
N ALA A 203 -10.89 -2.93 -8.43
CA ALA A 203 -10.07 -1.75 -8.59
C ALA A 203 -10.89 -0.47 -8.79
N TYR A 204 -10.21 0.63 -8.51
CA TYR A 204 -10.62 1.99 -8.80
C TYR A 204 -9.62 2.61 -9.77
N VAL A 205 -10.13 3.28 -10.80
CA VAL A 205 -9.32 4.06 -11.75
C VAL A 205 -9.41 5.52 -11.36
N MET A 206 -8.27 6.12 -11.07
CA MET A 206 -8.19 7.51 -10.65
C MET A 206 -7.54 8.36 -11.73
N ASP A 207 -8.20 9.45 -12.10
CA ASP A 207 -7.68 10.44 -13.03
C ASP A 207 -8.04 11.85 -12.56
N GLY A 208 -7.07 12.78 -12.66
CA GLY A 208 -7.28 14.18 -12.33
C GLY A 208 -7.89 14.46 -10.95
N GLY A 209 -7.66 13.60 -9.96
CA GLY A 209 -8.20 13.72 -8.60
C GLY A 209 -9.59 13.13 -8.38
N LEU A 210 -10.15 12.42 -9.35
CA LEU A 210 -11.48 11.78 -9.30
C LEU A 210 -11.37 10.28 -9.56
N ILE A 211 -12.32 9.50 -9.04
CA ILE A 211 -12.53 8.11 -9.46
C ILE A 211 -13.40 8.15 -10.72
N THR A 212 -12.85 7.67 -11.84
CA THR A 212 -13.54 7.66 -13.14
C THR A 212 -14.22 6.33 -13.44
N LEU A 213 -13.63 5.22 -12.97
CA LEU A 213 -14.16 3.87 -13.13
C LEU A 213 -13.91 3.07 -11.84
N SER A 214 -14.79 2.13 -11.55
CA SER A 214 -14.60 1.16 -10.47
C SER A 214 -15.36 -0.13 -10.77
N GLY A 215 -14.85 -1.26 -10.31
CA GLY A 215 -15.51 -2.55 -10.53
C GLY A 215 -14.59 -3.74 -10.21
N ALA A 216 -15.03 -4.94 -10.60
CA ALA A 216 -14.21 -6.13 -10.55
C ALA A 216 -12.95 -5.93 -11.40
N ALA A 217 -11.78 -6.28 -10.84
CA ALA A 217 -10.50 -6.04 -11.53
C ALA A 217 -10.45 -6.75 -12.90
N ARG A 218 -11.03 -7.95 -12.99
CA ARG A 218 -11.13 -8.72 -14.24
C ARG A 218 -11.98 -8.02 -15.32
N GLU A 219 -13.03 -7.31 -14.92
CA GLU A 219 -13.86 -6.54 -15.84
C GLU A 219 -13.11 -5.29 -16.32
N LEU A 220 -12.44 -4.59 -15.41
CA LEU A 220 -11.63 -3.42 -15.75
C LEU A 220 -10.44 -3.77 -16.64
N LEU A 221 -9.83 -4.94 -16.47
CA LEU A 221 -8.75 -5.43 -17.35
C LEU A 221 -9.22 -5.58 -18.82
N ASN A 222 -10.51 -5.88 -19.03
CA ASN A 222 -11.10 -6.03 -20.35
C ASN A 222 -11.83 -4.75 -20.84
N ASN A 223 -11.87 -3.71 -20.04
CA ASN A 223 -12.56 -2.45 -20.39
C ASN A 223 -11.76 -1.69 -21.45
N PRO A 224 -12.37 -1.33 -22.61
CA PRO A 224 -11.67 -0.64 -23.71
C PRO A 224 -11.04 0.70 -23.31
N GLN A 225 -11.67 1.45 -22.39
CA GLN A 225 -11.14 2.73 -21.93
C GLN A 225 -9.87 2.51 -21.07
N VAL A 226 -9.88 1.49 -20.20
CA VAL A 226 -8.72 1.13 -19.37
C VAL A 226 -7.59 0.61 -20.24
N ARG A 227 -7.90 -0.25 -21.21
CA ARG A 227 -6.91 -0.80 -22.18
C ARG A 227 -6.21 0.31 -22.94
N LYS A 228 -6.97 1.20 -23.54
CA LYS A 228 -6.43 2.33 -24.31
C LYS A 228 -5.61 3.31 -23.45
N ALA A 229 -6.07 3.62 -22.22
CA ALA A 229 -5.41 4.63 -21.39
C ALA A 229 -4.20 4.10 -20.60
N TYR A 230 -4.20 2.80 -20.22
CA TYR A 230 -3.26 2.28 -19.23
C TYR A 230 -2.55 0.98 -19.64
N LEU A 231 -3.05 0.23 -20.65
CA LEU A 231 -2.47 -1.05 -21.05
C LEU A 231 -1.70 -0.98 -22.38
N GLY A 232 -1.74 0.16 -23.08
CA GLY A 232 -0.98 0.39 -24.33
C GLY A 232 -1.56 -0.30 -25.55
N GLU A 233 -2.86 -0.59 -25.55
CA GLU A 233 -3.60 -1.27 -26.65
C GLU A 233 -4.64 -0.35 -27.31
#